data_cd2162fbb59943fe35896f8cb63310e0
#
_entry.id   cd2162fbb59943fe35896f8cb63310e0
#
_cell.length_a   1.000
_cell.length_b   1.000
_cell.length_c   1.000
_cell.angle_alpha   90.00
_cell.angle_beta   90.00
_cell.angle_gamma   90.00
#
_symmetry.space_group_name_H-M   'P 1'
#
loop_
_entity.id
_entity.type
_entity.pdbx_description
1 polymer ?
#
loop_
_entity_poly.entity_id
_entity_poly.type
_entity_poly.pdbx_seq_one_letter_code
_entity_poly.pdbx_strand_id
1 'polypeptide(L)'
;PTENGSLRFTINKAGVVTTALHHIEEGSEIGIRGPLGNGYPIELFEGKNLLVIGGGFAFTTLRSLVAYVLHPENRVKVKGITVIYGARMPGLLLYKEELAAWQQRSDLNLVVTVDWGDKDWKGKVGLVPNVLEEVAPSSEDTYAVICGPPIMIKFTFPKLMTLRFPYERIFTS
;
A
#
# COMPACT_ATOMS: atom_id res chain seq x y z
N PRO A 1 10.45 -4.53 7.72
CA PRO A 1 10.51 -5.46 8.88
C PRO A 1 11.19 -6.79 8.56
N THR A 2 11.44 -7.09 7.30
CA THR A 2 12.14 -8.32 6.86
C THR A 2 13.55 -8.04 6.35
N GLU A 3 14.01 -6.79 6.40
CA GLU A 3 15.35 -6.37 6.01
C GLU A 3 16.27 -6.45 7.22
N ASN A 4 17.27 -7.32 7.17
CA ASN A 4 18.21 -7.53 8.27
C ASN A 4 19.26 -6.42 8.31
N GLY A 5 19.46 -5.83 9.50
CA GLY A 5 20.56 -4.92 9.79
C GLY A 5 20.37 -3.46 9.35
N SER A 6 19.25 -3.11 8.69
CA SER A 6 18.97 -1.74 8.30
C SER A 6 17.48 -1.37 8.41
N LEU A 7 17.19 -0.07 8.55
CA LEU A 7 15.85 0.48 8.46
C LEU A 7 15.75 1.35 7.19
N ARG A 8 14.75 1.11 6.37
CA ARG A 8 14.49 1.90 5.18
C ARG A 8 13.35 2.88 5.42
N PHE A 9 13.59 4.14 5.17
CA PHE A 9 12.60 5.20 5.22
C PHE A 9 12.41 5.81 3.84
N THR A 10 11.16 6.08 3.46
CA THR A 10 10.85 6.86 2.26
C THR A 10 10.30 8.21 2.71
N ILE A 11 10.97 9.28 2.34
CA ILE A 11 10.69 10.63 2.82
C ILE A 11 10.33 11.51 1.62
N ASN A 12 9.12 12.11 1.66
CA ASN A 12 8.71 13.09 0.67
C ASN A 12 9.32 14.47 1.01
N LYS A 13 9.88 15.14 0.01
CA LYS A 13 10.40 16.51 0.15
C LYS A 13 9.22 17.50 0.18
N ALA A 14 8.75 17.84 1.38
CA ALA A 14 7.53 18.62 1.55
C ALA A 14 7.67 19.83 2.50
N GLY A 15 8.76 19.95 3.27
CA GLY A 15 8.95 21.01 4.25
C GLY A 15 10.42 21.21 4.64
N VAL A 16 10.69 22.07 5.61
CA VAL A 16 12.07 22.43 6.01
C VAL A 16 12.88 21.20 6.40
N VAL A 17 12.37 20.38 7.32
CA VAL A 17 13.09 19.19 7.84
C VAL A 17 13.31 18.17 6.72
N THR A 18 12.27 17.84 5.96
CA THR A 18 12.38 16.87 4.88
C THR A 18 13.27 17.37 3.74
N THR A 19 13.29 18.68 3.48
CA THR A 19 14.24 19.29 2.53
C THR A 19 15.67 19.15 3.03
N ALA A 20 15.94 19.40 4.32
CA ALA A 20 17.26 19.20 4.89
C ALA A 20 17.72 17.73 4.76
N LEU A 21 16.82 16.77 5.07
CA LEU A 21 17.12 15.34 4.91
C LEU A 21 17.45 14.94 3.46
N HIS A 22 16.87 15.62 2.47
CA HIS A 22 17.21 15.37 1.05
C HIS A 22 18.57 15.97 0.62
N HIS A 23 19.19 16.79 1.46
CA HIS A 23 20.47 17.44 1.18
C HIS A 23 21.62 16.92 2.04
N ILE A 24 21.37 16.01 3.00
CA ILE A 24 22.43 15.38 3.77
C ILE A 24 23.26 14.46 2.86
N GLU A 25 24.54 14.36 3.14
CA GLU A 25 25.44 13.47 2.42
C GLU A 25 25.28 12.02 2.89
N GLU A 26 25.60 11.08 2.01
CA GLU A 26 25.67 9.67 2.37
C GLU A 26 26.66 9.44 3.49
N GLY A 27 26.32 8.63 4.47
CA GLY A 27 27.11 8.40 5.67
C GLY A 27 26.86 9.39 6.82
N SER A 28 26.02 10.41 6.60
CA SER A 28 25.62 11.32 7.68
C SER A 28 24.78 10.60 8.74
N GLU A 29 24.94 11.02 9.99
CA GLU A 29 24.12 10.51 11.10
C GLU A 29 22.84 11.32 11.25
N ILE A 30 21.70 10.63 11.47
CA ILE A 30 20.40 11.22 11.78
C ILE A 30 19.83 10.62 13.06
N GLY A 31 19.21 11.45 13.88
CA GLY A 31 18.48 11.02 15.06
C GLY A 31 17.07 10.57 14.72
N ILE A 32 16.69 9.37 15.16
CA ILE A 32 15.33 8.81 14.99
C ILE A 32 14.76 8.50 16.37
N ARG A 33 13.52 8.92 16.61
CA ARG A 33 12.77 8.54 17.81
C ARG A 33 11.61 7.63 17.42
N GLY A 34 11.54 6.45 18.00
CA GLY A 34 10.48 5.46 17.77
C GLY A 34 10.82 4.10 18.41
N PRO A 35 10.01 3.07 18.16
CA PRO A 35 8.75 3.14 17.39
C PRO A 35 7.65 3.87 18.16
N LEU A 36 6.79 4.61 17.44
CA LEU A 36 5.63 5.31 17.99
C LEU A 36 4.36 4.91 17.22
N GLY A 37 3.20 4.94 17.88
CA GLY A 37 1.92 4.58 17.29
C GLY A 37 1.63 3.09 17.37
N ASN A 38 0.62 2.65 16.60
CA ASN A 38 0.17 1.27 16.55
C ASN A 38 0.65 0.61 15.24
N GLY A 39 1.07 -0.66 15.35
CA GLY A 39 1.37 -1.50 14.19
C GLY A 39 0.10 -2.02 13.50
N TYR A 40 0.27 -2.67 12.35
CA TYR A 40 -0.81 -3.43 11.74
C TYR A 40 -1.16 -4.66 12.61
N PRO A 41 -2.45 -4.99 12.77
CA PRO A 41 -2.89 -6.15 13.56
C PRO A 41 -2.67 -7.45 12.75
N ILE A 42 -1.42 -7.85 12.59
CA ILE A 42 -1.00 -8.96 11.73
C ILE A 42 -1.69 -10.27 12.10
N GLU A 43 -1.91 -10.50 13.38
CA GLU A 43 -2.54 -11.71 13.92
C GLU A 43 -3.97 -11.90 13.40
N LEU A 44 -4.68 -10.80 13.10
CA LEU A 44 -6.04 -10.87 12.55
C LEU A 44 -6.06 -11.34 11.08
N PHE A 45 -4.93 -11.25 10.39
CA PHE A 45 -4.83 -11.60 8.96
C PHE A 45 -4.49 -13.08 8.75
N GLU A 46 -4.11 -13.81 9.81
CA GLU A 46 -3.76 -15.23 9.71
C GLU A 46 -4.99 -16.07 9.29
N GLY A 47 -4.82 -16.87 8.25
CA GLY A 47 -5.89 -17.67 7.66
C GLY A 47 -6.96 -16.88 6.90
N LYS A 48 -6.75 -15.57 6.70
CA LYS A 48 -7.71 -14.67 6.04
C LYS A 48 -7.18 -14.13 4.71
N ASN A 49 -8.08 -13.54 3.94
CA ASN A 49 -7.70 -12.74 2.79
C ASN A 49 -7.38 -11.31 3.24
N LEU A 50 -6.41 -10.69 2.58
CA LEU A 50 -6.00 -9.32 2.83
C LEU A 50 -6.19 -8.48 1.57
N LEU A 51 -6.97 -7.41 1.70
CA LEU A 51 -7.13 -6.37 0.68
C LEU A 51 -6.38 -5.12 1.13
N VAL A 52 -5.38 -4.71 0.36
CA VAL A 52 -4.58 -3.51 0.63
C VAL A 52 -4.90 -2.46 -0.43
N ILE A 53 -5.36 -1.28 0.01
CA ILE A 53 -5.76 -0.19 -0.89
C ILE A 53 -4.91 1.04 -0.59
N GLY A 54 -4.09 1.44 -1.53
CA GLY A 54 -3.17 2.55 -1.38
C GLY A 54 -3.35 3.67 -2.38
N GLY A 55 -3.12 4.91 -1.94
CA GLY A 55 -3.16 6.08 -2.79
C GLY A 55 -1.96 7.01 -2.63
N GLY A 56 -1.27 7.32 -3.73
CA GLY A 56 -0.18 8.27 -3.75
C GLY A 56 0.95 7.93 -2.79
N PHE A 57 1.47 8.93 -2.09
CA PHE A 57 2.59 8.75 -1.17
C PHE A 57 2.27 7.89 0.05
N ALA A 58 1.00 7.79 0.44
CA ALA A 58 0.58 6.98 1.57
C ALA A 58 0.84 5.48 1.37
N PHE A 59 1.11 5.03 0.14
CA PHE A 59 1.53 3.66 -0.14
C PHE A 59 2.85 3.29 0.55
N THR A 60 3.65 4.26 0.99
CA THR A 60 4.89 4.00 1.75
C THR A 60 4.66 3.19 3.02
N THR A 61 3.56 3.45 3.73
CA THR A 61 3.19 2.71 4.93
C THR A 61 2.68 1.30 4.59
N LEU A 62 1.88 1.19 3.54
CA LEU A 62 1.33 -0.09 3.07
C LEU A 62 2.40 -1.00 2.47
N ARG A 63 3.46 -0.43 1.86
CA ARG A 63 4.59 -1.22 1.35
C ARG A 63 5.19 -2.12 2.42
N SER A 64 5.35 -1.62 3.65
CA SER A 64 5.91 -2.41 4.74
C SER A 64 5.02 -3.60 5.10
N LEU A 65 3.69 -3.43 5.10
CA LEU A 65 2.73 -4.50 5.30
C LEU A 65 2.80 -5.53 4.17
N VAL A 66 2.75 -5.07 2.92
CA VAL A 66 2.80 -5.96 1.74
C VAL A 66 4.12 -6.74 1.72
N ALA A 67 5.26 -6.07 1.92
CA ALA A 67 6.57 -6.73 1.96
C ALA A 67 6.65 -7.78 3.09
N TYR A 68 6.08 -7.47 4.27
CA TYR A 68 6.01 -8.42 5.38
C TYR A 68 5.18 -9.65 5.01
N VAL A 69 3.98 -9.44 4.46
CA VAL A 69 3.08 -10.55 4.08
C VAL A 69 3.67 -11.39 2.95
N LEU A 70 4.36 -10.76 1.99
CA LEU A 70 4.97 -11.48 0.86
C LEU A 70 6.27 -12.22 1.20
N HIS A 71 6.81 -12.02 2.41
CA HIS A 71 7.96 -12.81 2.88
C HIS A 71 7.56 -14.30 2.98
N PRO A 72 8.39 -15.24 2.52
CA PRO A 72 8.02 -16.66 2.45
C PRO A 72 7.40 -17.23 3.74
N GLU A 73 7.99 -16.89 4.89
CA GLU A 73 7.52 -17.37 6.20
C GLU A 73 6.14 -16.81 6.60
N ASN A 74 5.77 -15.64 6.08
CA ASN A 74 4.51 -14.98 6.41
C ASN A 74 3.45 -15.20 5.34
N ARG A 75 3.86 -15.38 4.08
CA ARG A 75 2.93 -15.55 2.96
C ARG A 75 2.03 -16.78 3.16
N VAL A 76 2.57 -17.83 3.71
CA VAL A 76 1.83 -19.07 4.00
C VAL A 76 0.76 -18.91 5.08
N LYS A 77 0.84 -17.85 5.89
CA LYS A 77 -0.14 -17.56 6.95
C LYS A 77 -1.36 -16.80 6.43
N VAL A 78 -1.29 -16.16 5.27
CA VAL A 78 -2.38 -15.38 4.67
C VAL A 78 -2.97 -16.15 3.50
N LYS A 79 -4.29 -16.33 3.48
CA LYS A 79 -5.00 -17.12 2.47
C LYS A 79 -4.85 -16.53 1.05
N GLY A 80 -5.11 -15.24 0.92
CA GLY A 80 -4.94 -14.51 -0.34
C GLY A 80 -4.61 -13.04 -0.09
N ILE A 81 -3.94 -12.40 -1.02
CA ILE A 81 -3.64 -10.97 -0.93
C ILE A 81 -3.97 -10.27 -2.25
N THR A 82 -4.76 -9.21 -2.16
CA THR A 82 -5.04 -8.29 -3.26
C THR A 82 -4.53 -6.90 -2.89
N VAL A 83 -3.78 -6.29 -3.78
CA VAL A 83 -3.25 -4.93 -3.62
C VAL A 83 -3.78 -4.05 -4.74
N ILE A 84 -4.45 -2.96 -4.40
CA ILE A 84 -4.87 -1.90 -5.33
C ILE A 84 -4.06 -0.66 -4.96
N TYR A 85 -3.22 -0.20 -5.87
CA TYR A 85 -2.40 0.99 -5.67
C TYR A 85 -2.61 1.99 -6.79
N GLY A 86 -2.96 3.22 -6.43
CA GLY A 86 -3.18 4.30 -7.37
C GLY A 86 -2.29 5.53 -7.14
N ALA A 87 -1.93 6.20 -8.20
CA ALA A 87 -1.28 7.51 -8.21
C ALA A 87 -1.91 8.43 -9.25
N ARG A 88 -1.67 9.74 -9.16
CA ARG A 88 -2.22 10.66 -10.16
C ARG A 88 -1.71 10.40 -11.58
N MET A 89 -0.42 10.08 -11.72
CA MET A 89 0.22 9.83 -13.01
C MET A 89 1.37 8.83 -12.84
N PRO A 90 1.85 8.19 -13.92
CA PRO A 90 2.88 7.15 -13.86
C PRO A 90 4.18 7.60 -13.20
N GLY A 91 4.56 8.88 -13.38
CA GLY A 91 5.75 9.47 -12.76
C GLY A 91 5.71 9.51 -11.22
N LEU A 92 4.51 9.51 -10.62
CA LEU A 92 4.30 9.57 -9.18
C LEU A 92 4.14 8.20 -8.50
N LEU A 93 4.17 7.11 -9.27
CA LEU A 93 4.19 5.77 -8.71
C LEU A 93 5.50 5.54 -7.97
N LEU A 94 5.38 5.08 -6.73
CA LEU A 94 6.53 4.70 -5.89
C LEU A 94 6.89 3.23 -6.11
N TYR A 95 8.13 2.86 -5.77
CA TYR A 95 8.59 1.47 -5.77
C TYR A 95 8.36 0.71 -7.09
N LYS A 96 8.57 1.37 -8.23
CA LYS A 96 8.26 0.81 -9.56
C LYS A 96 8.90 -0.55 -9.82
N GLU A 97 10.15 -0.74 -9.37
CA GLU A 97 10.86 -2.01 -9.50
C GLU A 97 10.22 -3.10 -8.65
N GLU A 98 9.85 -2.78 -7.39
CA GLU A 98 9.14 -3.72 -6.52
C GLU A 98 7.75 -4.05 -7.07
N LEU A 99 7.02 -3.05 -7.56
CA LEU A 99 5.70 -3.28 -8.20
C LEU A 99 5.83 -4.20 -9.41
N ALA A 100 6.84 -4.00 -10.25
CA ALA A 100 7.10 -4.86 -11.41
C ALA A 100 7.45 -6.29 -10.99
N ALA A 101 8.26 -6.46 -9.94
CA ALA A 101 8.56 -7.77 -9.38
C ALA A 101 7.33 -8.44 -8.75
N TRP A 102 6.52 -7.68 -8.04
CA TRP A 102 5.28 -8.18 -7.44
C TRP A 102 4.24 -8.58 -8.49
N GLN A 103 4.20 -7.91 -9.63
CA GLN A 103 3.31 -8.21 -10.74
C GLN A 103 3.58 -9.59 -11.39
N GLN A 104 4.80 -10.11 -11.24
CA GLN A 104 5.18 -11.45 -11.72
C GLN A 104 4.78 -12.57 -10.75
N ARG A 105 4.30 -12.25 -9.56
CA ARG A 105 3.92 -13.24 -8.55
C ARG A 105 2.54 -13.82 -8.84
N SER A 106 2.42 -15.14 -8.82
CA SER A 106 1.14 -15.85 -8.96
C SER A 106 0.31 -15.88 -7.67
N ASP A 107 0.93 -15.57 -6.53
CA ASP A 107 0.32 -15.60 -5.20
C ASP A 107 -0.14 -14.23 -4.69
N LEU A 108 -0.10 -13.21 -5.56
CA LEU A 108 -0.52 -11.84 -5.31
C LEU A 108 -1.38 -11.33 -6.47
N ASN A 109 -2.55 -10.80 -6.17
CA ASN A 109 -3.33 -10.02 -7.13
C ASN A 109 -2.97 -8.54 -6.97
N LEU A 110 -2.13 -8.00 -7.87
CA LEU A 110 -1.71 -6.60 -7.87
C LEU A 110 -2.37 -5.82 -8.99
N VAL A 111 -3.08 -4.76 -8.64
CA VAL A 111 -3.69 -3.82 -9.58
C VAL A 111 -3.09 -2.43 -9.35
N VAL A 112 -2.30 -1.96 -10.31
CA VAL A 112 -1.74 -0.60 -10.31
C VAL A 112 -2.54 0.27 -11.26
N THR A 113 -2.96 1.45 -10.80
CA THR A 113 -3.75 2.39 -11.59
C THR A 113 -3.20 3.80 -11.49
N VAL A 114 -3.52 4.63 -12.47
CA VAL A 114 -3.25 6.06 -12.44
C VAL A 114 -4.52 6.84 -12.80
N ASP A 115 -4.67 8.05 -12.25
CA ASP A 115 -5.81 8.90 -12.60
C ASP A 115 -5.71 9.33 -14.07
N TRP A 116 -4.48 9.66 -14.51
CA TRP A 116 -4.16 10.02 -15.90
C TRP A 116 -2.91 9.27 -16.39
N GLY A 117 -3.07 8.51 -17.46
CA GLY A 117 -1.95 7.89 -18.16
C GLY A 117 -1.24 8.89 -19.09
N ASP A 118 0.04 8.64 -19.35
CA ASP A 118 0.77 9.27 -20.44
C ASP A 118 0.85 8.32 -21.66
N LYS A 119 1.53 8.74 -22.73
CA LYS A 119 1.67 7.97 -23.97
C LYS A 119 2.33 6.60 -23.79
N ASP A 120 3.16 6.46 -22.76
CA ASP A 120 3.95 5.25 -22.49
C ASP A 120 3.26 4.34 -21.48
N TRP A 121 2.21 4.83 -20.81
CA TRP A 121 1.46 4.06 -19.83
C TRP A 121 0.61 2.96 -20.45
N LYS A 122 0.86 1.71 -20.08
CA LYS A 122 0.10 0.53 -20.55
C LYS A 122 -0.77 -0.11 -19.47
N GLY A 123 -0.69 0.42 -18.23
CA GLY A 123 -1.47 -0.08 -17.11
C GLY A 123 -2.89 0.50 -17.08
N LYS A 124 -3.58 0.24 -15.98
CA LYS A 124 -4.95 0.71 -15.76
C LYS A 124 -5.00 2.23 -15.58
N VAL A 125 -6.05 2.85 -16.10
CA VAL A 125 -6.39 4.26 -15.87
C VAL A 125 -7.73 4.30 -15.17
N GLY A 126 -7.78 4.97 -14.02
CA GLY A 126 -8.98 5.12 -13.22
C GLY A 126 -8.69 5.45 -11.76
N LEU A 127 -9.61 6.11 -11.11
CA LEU A 127 -9.54 6.42 -9.68
C LEU A 127 -9.63 5.14 -8.86
N VAL A 128 -8.87 5.05 -7.77
CA VAL A 128 -8.84 3.88 -6.87
C VAL A 128 -10.24 3.37 -6.46
N PRO A 129 -11.21 4.23 -6.08
CA PRO A 129 -12.56 3.75 -5.75
C PRO A 129 -13.29 3.06 -6.91
N ASN A 130 -13.07 3.50 -8.14
CA ASN A 130 -13.69 2.89 -9.32
C ASN A 130 -13.01 1.55 -9.65
N VAL A 131 -11.68 1.51 -9.54
CA VAL A 131 -10.90 0.28 -9.72
C VAL A 131 -11.28 -0.76 -8.68
N LEU A 132 -11.55 -0.36 -7.43
CA LEU A 132 -12.06 -1.27 -6.40
C LEU A 132 -13.40 -1.92 -6.80
N GLU A 133 -14.32 -1.15 -7.38
CA GLU A 133 -15.59 -1.72 -7.89
C GLU A 133 -15.38 -2.70 -9.03
N GLU A 134 -14.46 -2.40 -9.94
CA GLU A 134 -14.16 -3.28 -11.07
C GLU A 134 -13.47 -4.57 -10.63
N VAL A 135 -12.56 -4.50 -9.67
CA VAL A 135 -11.88 -5.68 -9.09
C VAL A 135 -12.86 -6.50 -8.27
N ALA A 136 -13.84 -5.86 -7.63
CA ALA A 136 -14.88 -6.47 -6.82
C ALA A 136 -14.39 -7.60 -5.91
N PRO A 137 -13.38 -7.35 -5.04
CA PRO A 137 -12.83 -8.39 -4.19
C PRO A 137 -13.90 -8.94 -3.24
N SER A 138 -13.85 -10.25 -2.98
CA SER A 138 -14.76 -10.87 -2.01
C SER A 138 -14.52 -10.32 -0.62
N SER A 139 -15.60 -9.98 0.09
CA SER A 139 -15.56 -9.61 1.51
C SER A 139 -15.51 -10.81 2.46
N GLU A 140 -15.72 -12.02 1.91
CA GLU A 140 -15.71 -13.24 2.70
C GLU A 140 -14.31 -13.51 3.26
N ASP A 141 -14.23 -13.63 4.57
CA ASP A 141 -12.95 -13.83 5.29
C ASP A 141 -11.84 -12.84 4.91
N THR A 142 -12.22 -11.60 4.54
CA THR A 142 -11.28 -10.58 4.07
C THR A 142 -11.19 -9.39 5.03
N TYR A 143 -9.97 -9.01 5.36
CA TYR A 143 -9.65 -7.73 6.02
C TYR A 143 -9.18 -6.72 4.97
N ALA A 144 -9.63 -5.48 5.09
CA ALA A 144 -9.21 -4.38 4.22
C ALA A 144 -8.35 -3.38 5.00
N VAL A 145 -7.23 -2.97 4.42
CA VAL A 145 -6.36 -1.91 4.94
C VAL A 145 -6.24 -0.82 3.90
N ILE A 146 -6.63 0.40 4.28
CA ILE A 146 -6.67 1.56 3.38
C ILE A 146 -5.74 2.65 3.90
N CYS A 147 -4.88 3.16 3.04
CA CYS A 147 -4.09 4.35 3.34
C CYS A 147 -3.98 5.24 2.10
N GLY A 148 -4.31 6.52 2.25
CA GLY A 148 -4.30 7.45 1.12
C GLY A 148 -4.81 8.83 1.47
N PRO A 149 -4.92 9.72 0.49
CA PRO A 149 -5.52 11.03 0.69
C PRO A 149 -6.94 10.92 1.26
N PRO A 150 -7.36 11.84 2.16
CA PRO A 150 -8.70 11.79 2.76
C PRO A 150 -9.84 11.68 1.74
N ILE A 151 -9.69 12.35 0.59
CA ILE A 151 -10.68 12.29 -0.48
C ILE A 151 -10.80 10.88 -1.08
N MET A 152 -9.68 10.16 -1.25
CA MET A 152 -9.70 8.77 -1.72
C MET A 152 -10.42 7.88 -0.70
N ILE A 153 -10.09 7.99 0.59
CA ILE A 153 -10.72 7.20 1.65
C ILE A 153 -12.23 7.47 1.68
N LYS A 154 -12.63 8.74 1.59
CA LYS A 154 -14.03 9.18 1.56
C LYS A 154 -14.85 8.46 0.48
N PHE A 155 -14.29 8.24 -0.70
CA PHE A 155 -14.98 7.57 -1.80
C PHE A 155 -14.76 6.05 -1.83
N THR A 156 -13.65 5.55 -1.29
CA THR A 156 -13.36 4.10 -1.23
C THR A 156 -14.20 3.39 -0.18
N PHE A 157 -14.38 4.03 0.99
CA PHE A 157 -15.09 3.42 2.11
C PHE A 157 -16.54 3.02 1.77
N PRO A 158 -17.40 3.88 1.18
CA PRO A 158 -18.75 3.48 0.76
C PRO A 158 -18.75 2.32 -0.24
N LYS A 159 -17.73 2.22 -1.11
CA LYS A 159 -17.60 1.11 -2.06
C LYS A 159 -17.34 -0.21 -1.35
N LEU A 160 -16.49 -0.22 -0.32
CA LEU A 160 -16.29 -1.41 0.51
C LEU A 160 -17.59 -1.83 1.20
N MET A 161 -18.37 -0.87 1.71
CA MET A 161 -19.68 -1.17 2.32
C MET A 161 -20.66 -1.78 1.28
N THR A 162 -20.67 -1.26 0.06
CA THR A 162 -21.45 -1.84 -1.06
C THR A 162 -21.00 -3.27 -1.39
N LEU A 163 -19.70 -3.53 -1.32
CA LEU A 163 -19.10 -4.86 -1.47
C LEU A 163 -19.27 -5.75 -0.22
N ARG A 164 -20.03 -5.29 0.79
CA ARG A 164 -20.37 -6.00 2.03
C ARG A 164 -19.18 -6.31 2.95
N PHE A 165 -18.13 -5.47 2.90
CA PHE A 165 -17.08 -5.58 3.90
C PHE A 165 -17.61 -5.16 5.27
N PRO A 166 -17.47 -5.99 6.33
CA PRO A 166 -17.85 -5.60 7.68
C PRO A 166 -16.98 -4.42 8.16
N TYR A 167 -17.61 -3.44 8.82
CA TYR A 167 -16.91 -2.25 9.30
C TYR A 167 -15.69 -2.58 10.17
N GLU A 168 -15.83 -3.56 11.06
CA GLU A 168 -14.81 -4.04 11.98
C GLU A 168 -13.61 -4.73 11.29
N ARG A 169 -13.72 -5.00 10.01
CA ARG A 169 -12.64 -5.57 9.19
C ARG A 169 -11.98 -4.56 8.26
N ILE A 170 -12.28 -3.27 8.43
CA ILE A 170 -11.70 -2.19 7.61
C ILE A 170 -10.81 -1.33 8.50
N PHE A 171 -9.51 -1.32 8.22
CA PHE A 171 -8.51 -0.50 8.89
C PHE A 171 -8.11 0.67 8.00
N THR A 172 -8.03 1.85 8.59
CA THR A 172 -7.58 3.06 7.91
C THR A 172 -6.38 3.68 8.63
N SER A 173 -5.49 4.30 7.88
CA SER A 173 -4.34 5.03 8.41
C SER A 173 -4.22 6.38 7.72
#